data_20ed0128c4c662ceab1a9eb2d82ce4e2
#
_entry.id   20ed0128c4c662ceab1a9eb2d82ce4e2
#
_cell.length_a   1.000
_cell.length_b   1.000
_cell.length_c   1.000
_cell.angle_alpha   90.00
_cell.angle_beta   90.00
_cell.angle_gamma   90.00
#
_symmetry.space_group_name_H-M   'P 1'
#
loop_
_entity.id
_entity.type
_entity.pdbx_description
1 polymer ?
#
loop_
_entity_poly.entity_id
_entity_poly.type
_entity_poly.pdbx_seq_one_letter_code
_entity_poly.pdbx_strand_id
1 'polypeptide(L)' 'MIVDNIARLCKERGTSFAKLERELGMGNGVIAKWNTSSPVVANIKAVADYFGVTVDELLREAEEK' A
#
# COMPACT_ATOMS: atom_id res chain seq x y z
N MET A 1 3.82 8.07 -5.52
CA MET A 1 3.93 7.89 -4.06
C MET A 1 3.33 6.56 -3.66
N ILE A 2 3.77 6.05 -2.54
CA ILE A 2 3.36 4.71 -2.15
C ILE A 2 1.84 4.61 -1.95
N VAL A 3 1.22 5.63 -1.39
CA VAL A 3 -0.23 5.58 -1.15
C VAL A 3 -0.99 5.50 -2.47
N ASP A 4 -0.53 6.25 -3.47
CA ASP A 4 -1.19 6.21 -4.78
C ASP A 4 -1.06 4.83 -5.41
N ASN A 5 0.11 4.22 -5.27
CA ASN A 5 0.32 2.89 -5.83
C ASN A 5 -0.57 1.85 -5.15
N ILE A 6 -0.70 1.96 -3.82
CA ILE A 6 -1.54 1.04 -3.08
C ILE A 6 -3.01 1.26 -3.45
N ALA A 7 -3.42 2.52 -3.61
CA ALA A 7 -4.80 2.80 -3.99
C ALA A 7 -5.12 2.17 -5.34
N ARG A 8 -4.20 2.27 -6.30
CA ARG A 8 -4.42 1.68 -7.60
C ARG A 8 -4.53 0.17 -7.50
N LEU A 9 -3.66 -0.45 -6.71
CA LEU A 9 -3.71 -1.90 -6.55
C LEU A 9 -5.00 -2.34 -5.87
N CYS A 10 -5.46 -1.58 -4.88
CA CYS A 10 -6.72 -1.89 -4.23
C CYS A 10 -7.86 -1.86 -5.23
N LYS A 11 -7.87 -0.85 -6.09
CA LYS A 11 -8.93 -0.74 -7.09
C LYS A 11 -8.88 -1.91 -8.06
N GLU A 12 -7.68 -2.28 -8.49
CA GLU A 12 -7.53 -3.39 -9.43
C GLU A 12 -7.95 -4.72 -8.83
N ARG A 13 -7.76 -4.87 -7.52
CA ARG A 13 -8.07 -6.14 -6.85
C ARG A 13 -9.43 -6.14 -6.19
N GLY A 14 -10.18 -5.06 -6.28
CA GLY A 14 -11.50 -4.99 -5.68
C GLY A 14 -11.47 -4.95 -4.17
N THR A 15 -10.46 -4.34 -3.59
CA THR A 15 -10.35 -4.22 -2.15
C THR A 15 -10.24 -2.74 -1.76
N SER A 16 -9.98 -2.46 -0.49
CA SER A 16 -9.89 -1.10 -0.01
C SER A 16 -8.81 -1.00 1.05
N PHE A 17 -8.42 0.23 1.39
CA PHE A 17 -7.45 0.44 2.46
C PHE A 17 -7.95 -0.19 3.76
N ALA A 18 -9.21 0.01 4.08
CA ALA A 18 -9.74 -0.51 5.35
C ALA A 18 -9.66 -2.02 5.40
N LYS A 19 -10.01 -2.67 4.31
CA LYS A 19 -9.96 -4.12 4.28
C LYS A 19 -8.52 -4.61 4.32
N LEU A 20 -7.63 -3.94 3.59
CA LEU A 20 -6.23 -4.29 3.59
C LEU A 20 -5.64 -4.16 4.99
N GLU A 21 -5.94 -3.06 5.66
CA GLU A 21 -5.44 -2.84 7.01
C GLU A 21 -5.92 -3.92 7.96
N ARG A 22 -7.18 -4.28 7.84
CA ARG A 22 -7.74 -5.30 8.70
C ARG A 22 -7.07 -6.65 8.47
N GLU A 23 -6.88 -7.01 7.23
CA GLU A 23 -6.30 -8.30 6.91
C GLU A 23 -4.83 -8.39 7.28
N LEU A 24 -4.15 -7.27 7.26
CA LEU A 24 -2.73 -7.25 7.62
C LEU A 24 -2.49 -6.91 9.08
N GLY A 25 -3.57 -6.72 9.85
CA GLY A 25 -3.43 -6.44 11.27
C GLY A 25 -2.95 -5.03 11.57
N MET A 26 -3.17 -4.11 10.65
CA MET A 26 -2.80 -2.71 10.87
C MET A 26 -3.97 -1.96 11.47
N GLY A 27 -3.67 -0.82 12.10
CA GLY A 27 -4.72 0.02 12.64
C GLY A 27 -5.46 0.76 11.54
N ASN A 28 -6.63 1.30 11.88
CA ASN A 28 -7.41 2.08 10.94
C ASN A 28 -6.68 3.34 10.53
N GLY A 29 -6.65 3.61 9.25
CA GLY A 29 -6.08 4.84 8.74
C GLY A 29 -4.57 4.85 8.65
N VAL A 30 -3.93 3.73 8.94
CA VAL A 30 -2.47 3.67 8.91
C VAL A 30 -1.95 3.93 7.50
N ILE A 31 -2.56 3.33 6.49
CA ILE A 31 -2.07 3.47 5.12
C ILE A 31 -2.22 4.91 4.64
N ALA A 32 -3.36 5.53 4.95
CA ALA A 32 -3.57 6.91 4.53
C ALA A 32 -2.53 7.85 5.13
N LYS A 33 -2.03 7.54 6.32
CA LYS A 33 -1.03 8.38 6.95
C LYS A 33 0.31 8.34 6.24
N TRP A 34 0.51 7.38 5.37
CA TRP A 34 1.78 7.25 4.68
C TRP A 34 1.98 8.36 3.64
N ASN A 35 0.98 9.18 3.41
CA ASN A 35 1.17 10.39 2.59
C ASN A 35 2.07 11.40 3.29
N THR A 36 2.04 11.42 4.62
CA THR A 36 2.82 12.40 5.38
C THR A 36 3.86 11.77 6.27
N SER A 37 3.76 10.46 6.52
CA SER A 37 4.70 9.74 7.35
C SER A 37 5.27 8.57 6.59
N SER A 38 6.53 8.27 6.82
CA SER A 38 7.14 7.12 6.18
C SER A 38 6.67 5.84 6.87
N PRO A 39 6.23 4.85 6.11
CA PRO A 39 5.88 3.57 6.71
C PRO A 39 7.13 2.81 7.12
N VAL A 40 6.99 1.89 8.07
CA VAL A 40 8.11 1.04 8.43
C VAL A 40 8.25 -0.04 7.36
N VAL A 41 9.47 -0.53 7.21
CA VAL A 41 9.78 -1.49 6.15
C VAL A 41 8.93 -2.74 6.25
N ALA A 42 8.67 -3.22 7.47
CA ALA A 42 7.88 -4.42 7.64
C ALA A 42 6.48 -4.26 7.08
N ASN A 43 5.89 -3.08 7.25
CA ASN A 43 4.55 -2.82 6.72
C ASN A 43 4.56 -2.73 5.20
N ILE A 44 5.58 -2.10 4.64
CA ILE A 44 5.72 -2.03 3.19
C ILE A 44 5.80 -3.44 2.61
N LYS A 45 6.59 -4.28 3.24
CA LYS A 45 6.77 -5.64 2.76
C LYS A 45 5.48 -6.44 2.87
N ALA A 46 4.75 -6.25 3.96
CA ALA A 46 3.49 -6.95 4.14
C ALA A 46 2.50 -6.59 3.03
N VAL A 47 2.43 -5.32 2.65
CA VAL A 47 1.53 -4.89 1.59
C VAL A 47 1.98 -5.45 0.25
N ALA A 48 3.29 -5.42 -0.02
CA ALA A 48 3.81 -5.97 -1.26
C ALA A 48 3.47 -7.45 -1.39
N ASP A 49 3.68 -8.20 -0.31
CA ASP A 49 3.38 -9.62 -0.31
C ASP A 49 1.90 -9.88 -0.52
N TYR A 50 1.06 -9.06 0.10
CA TYR A 50 -0.38 -9.22 -0.04
C TYR A 50 -0.82 -9.11 -1.50
N PHE A 51 -0.24 -8.15 -2.23
CA PHE A 51 -0.61 -7.95 -3.63
C PHE A 51 0.22 -8.78 -4.60
N GLY A 52 1.26 -9.46 -4.11
CA GLY A 52 2.11 -10.24 -4.98
C GLY A 52 3.00 -9.39 -5.85
N VAL A 53 3.39 -8.22 -5.36
CA VAL A 53 4.29 -7.33 -6.08
C VAL A 53 5.53 -7.11 -5.26
N THR A 54 6.52 -6.44 -5.84
CA THR A 54 7.75 -6.15 -5.13
C THR A 54 7.62 -4.85 -4.34
N VAL A 55 8.44 -4.70 -3.32
CA VAL A 55 8.50 -3.44 -2.59
C VAL A 55 8.86 -2.31 -3.54
N ASP A 56 9.75 -2.59 -4.48
CA ASP A 56 10.17 -1.60 -5.45
C ASP A 56 8.99 -1.07 -6.25
N GLU A 57 8.06 -1.94 -6.62
CA GLU A 57 6.89 -1.52 -7.36
C GLU A 57 5.99 -0.63 -6.53
N LEU A 58 5.90 -0.87 -5.23
CA LEU A 58 5.09 -0.03 -4.37
C LEU A 58 5.68 1.36 -4.23
N LEU A 59 6.99 1.46 -4.24
CA LEU A 59 7.67 2.73 -4.02
C LEU A 59 7.91 3.52 -5.29
N ARG A 60 7.70 2.90 -6.44
CA ARG A 60 7.99 3.56 -7.71
C ARG A 60 7.02 4.71 -7.94
N GLU A 61 7.55 5.82 -8.43
CA GLU A 61 6.68 6.91 -8.81
C GLU A 61 5.86 6.48 -10.01
N ALA A 62 4.63 6.95 -10.08
CA ALA A 62 3.79 6.63 -11.21
C ALA A 62 4.44 7.15 -12.48
N GLU A 63 4.59 6.28 -13.45
CA GLU A 63 5.15 6.71 -14.70
C GLU A 63 4.06 7.25 -15.55
N GLU A 64 4.32 8.36 -16.09
CA GLU A 64 3.34 8.89 -16.94
C GLU A 64 3.71 8.59 -18.28
N LYS A 65 3.00 8.09 -18.92
CA LYS A 65 3.50 7.87 -20.17
C LYS A 65 2.70 7.70 -21.13
#